data_1c0beb22ba40eb17342fca297c641ba1
#
_entry.id   1c0beb22ba40eb17342fca297c641ba1
#
_cell.length_a   1.000
_cell.length_b   1.000
_cell.length_c   1.000
_cell.angle_alpha   90.00
_cell.angle_beta   90.00
_cell.angle_gamma   90.00
#
_symmetry.space_group_name_H-M   'P 1'
#
loop_
_entity.id
_entity.type
_entity.pdbx_description
1 polymer ?
#
loop_
_entity_poly.entity_id
_entity_poly.type
_entity_poly.pdbx_seq_one_letter_code
_entity_poly.pdbx_strand_id
1 'polypeptide(L)'
;GGSAFLERLRNEEVVNAHRRQLEALERVLGKAPSGRDVGCAIERVLRFCVSSKHVQVMRALPPALSEPLLKECQDMTLDFMERLFNWTSWNFWDAAHRKLVRWNLELPLKEGGTGCLPFWLIAKAAYAASWYQPVSTIAQASALTELEVLQKWNESDKLPSVKLLKDTLKKLGHDSDLTSPYEKFHADLENQIQSKCSKLPSDLGDIERKDA
;
A
#
# COMPACT_ATOMS: atom_id res chain seq x y z
N GLY A 1 24.43 -9.62 -7.89
CA GLY A 1 23.90 -9.79 -6.52
C GLY A 1 22.49 -9.26 -6.32
N GLY A 2 22.15 -8.06 -6.82
CA GLY A 2 20.86 -7.40 -6.54
C GLY A 2 19.64 -8.07 -7.18
N SER A 3 19.76 -8.57 -8.41
CA SER A 3 18.62 -9.21 -9.10
C SER A 3 18.22 -10.53 -8.46
N ALA A 4 19.19 -11.36 -8.08
CA ALA A 4 18.90 -12.64 -7.40
C ALA A 4 18.25 -12.43 -6.03
N PHE A 5 18.67 -11.39 -5.28
CA PHE A 5 18.02 -11.03 -4.02
C PHE A 5 16.55 -10.62 -4.22
N LEU A 6 16.28 -9.76 -5.20
CA LEU A 6 14.93 -9.31 -5.50
C LEU A 6 14.05 -10.45 -5.99
N GLU A 7 14.59 -11.35 -6.80
CA GLU A 7 13.89 -12.53 -7.29
C GLU A 7 13.54 -13.49 -6.15
N ARG A 8 14.46 -13.72 -5.22
CA ARG A 8 14.19 -14.51 -4.02
C ARG A 8 13.13 -13.85 -3.14
N LEU A 9 13.25 -12.54 -2.88
CA LEU A 9 12.29 -11.78 -2.10
C LEU A 9 10.89 -11.85 -2.72
N ARG A 10 10.78 -11.71 -4.04
CA ARG A 10 9.54 -11.86 -4.78
C ARG A 10 8.97 -13.27 -4.62
N ASN A 11 9.78 -14.28 -4.92
CA ASN A 11 9.32 -15.66 -5.06
C ASN A 11 9.07 -16.34 -3.71
N GLU A 12 9.81 -16.02 -2.66
CA GLU A 12 9.72 -16.73 -1.39
C GLU A 12 8.98 -15.93 -0.32
N GLU A 13 9.32 -14.65 -0.16
CA GLU A 13 8.96 -13.89 1.04
C GLU A 13 7.73 -12.98 0.87
N VAL A 14 7.52 -12.42 -0.31
CA VAL A 14 6.46 -11.42 -0.52
C VAL A 14 5.33 -11.97 -1.38
N VAL A 15 5.55 -12.15 -2.67
CA VAL A 15 4.46 -12.45 -3.61
C VAL A 15 3.91 -13.85 -3.41
N ASN A 16 4.76 -14.87 -3.33
CA ASN A 16 4.28 -16.25 -3.11
C ASN A 16 3.76 -16.48 -1.70
N ALA A 17 4.29 -15.76 -0.69
CA ALA A 17 3.71 -15.81 0.64
C ALA A 17 2.29 -15.23 0.65
N HIS A 18 2.10 -14.10 -0.03
CA HIS A 18 0.79 -13.47 -0.19
C HIS A 18 -0.19 -14.40 -0.94
N ARG A 19 0.25 -14.97 -2.07
CA ARG A 19 -0.55 -15.95 -2.85
C ARG A 19 -1.01 -17.12 -1.98
N ARG A 20 -0.10 -17.76 -1.22
CA ARG A 20 -0.44 -18.87 -0.32
C ARG A 20 -1.47 -18.47 0.74
N GLN A 21 -1.44 -17.23 1.22
CA GLN A 21 -2.43 -16.73 2.18
C GLN A 21 -3.81 -16.58 1.54
N LEU A 22 -3.88 -16.03 0.33
CA LEU A 22 -5.14 -15.92 -0.41
C LEU A 22 -5.72 -17.30 -0.75
N GLU A 23 -4.89 -18.25 -1.19
CA GLU A 23 -5.31 -19.64 -1.43
C GLU A 23 -5.81 -20.34 -0.15
N ALA A 24 -5.21 -20.02 1.00
CA ALA A 24 -5.69 -20.53 2.28
C ALA A 24 -7.08 -19.97 2.62
N LEU A 25 -7.32 -18.69 2.37
CA LEU A 25 -8.64 -18.07 2.54
C LEU A 25 -9.67 -18.64 1.56
N GLU A 26 -9.32 -18.89 0.30
CA GLU A 26 -10.20 -19.57 -0.68
C GLU A 26 -10.60 -20.99 -0.23
N ARG A 27 -9.66 -21.73 0.34
CA ARG A 27 -9.97 -23.07 0.91
C ARG A 27 -10.95 -23.01 2.08
N VAL A 28 -10.88 -21.96 2.89
CA VAL A 28 -11.83 -21.74 3.99
C VAL A 28 -13.20 -21.40 3.42
N LEU A 29 -13.26 -20.53 2.42
CA LEU A 29 -14.50 -20.19 1.70
C LEU A 29 -15.18 -21.40 1.11
N GLY A 30 -14.45 -22.27 0.40
CA GLY A 30 -14.99 -23.47 -0.21
C GLY A 30 -15.56 -24.51 0.77
N LYS A 31 -15.22 -24.39 2.05
CA LYS A 31 -15.72 -25.27 3.13
C LYS A 31 -16.79 -24.61 4.02
N ALA A 32 -16.97 -23.32 3.89
CA ALA A 32 -17.92 -22.59 4.72
C ALA A 32 -19.34 -22.69 4.19
N PRO A 33 -20.36 -22.74 5.04
CA PRO A 33 -21.75 -22.61 4.59
C PRO A 33 -21.90 -21.28 3.86
N SER A 34 -22.60 -21.30 2.74
CA SER A 34 -22.87 -20.11 1.92
C SER A 34 -23.56 -19.02 2.76
N GLY A 35 -22.93 -17.86 2.86
CA GLY A 35 -23.54 -16.74 3.59
C GLY A 35 -22.70 -15.47 3.52
N ARG A 36 -23.40 -14.33 3.55
CA ARG A 36 -22.81 -12.98 3.55
C ARG A 36 -21.82 -12.80 4.71
N ASP A 37 -22.09 -13.40 5.86
CA ASP A 37 -21.29 -13.25 7.08
C ASP A 37 -19.88 -13.83 6.92
N VAL A 38 -19.73 -14.92 6.16
CA VAL A 38 -18.44 -15.53 5.88
C VAL A 38 -17.60 -14.61 4.97
N GLY A 39 -18.21 -14.01 3.96
CA GLY A 39 -17.54 -13.05 3.09
C GLY A 39 -17.02 -11.84 3.87
N CYS A 40 -17.84 -11.28 4.76
CA CYS A 40 -17.42 -10.17 5.62
C CYS A 40 -16.32 -10.55 6.60
N ALA A 41 -16.36 -11.76 7.17
CA ALA A 41 -15.30 -12.24 8.07
C ALA A 41 -13.98 -12.40 7.32
N ILE A 42 -13.99 -12.97 6.11
CA ILE A 42 -12.79 -13.14 5.29
C ILE A 42 -12.23 -11.80 4.83
N GLU A 43 -13.08 -10.84 4.44
CA GLU A 43 -12.65 -9.48 4.11
C GLU A 43 -11.90 -8.84 5.29
N ARG A 44 -12.41 -8.98 6.51
CA ARG A 44 -11.72 -8.49 7.72
C ARG A 44 -10.37 -9.18 7.94
N VAL A 45 -10.29 -10.50 7.79
CA VAL A 45 -9.03 -11.23 7.89
C VAL A 45 -8.05 -10.77 6.82
N LEU A 46 -8.51 -10.59 5.59
CA LEU A 46 -7.70 -10.08 4.50
C LEU A 46 -7.11 -8.70 4.85
N ARG A 47 -7.94 -7.78 5.28
CA ARG A 47 -7.54 -6.40 5.58
C ARG A 47 -6.60 -6.32 6.79
N PHE A 48 -6.91 -6.99 7.89
CA PHE A 48 -6.16 -6.83 9.13
C PHE A 48 -4.98 -7.80 9.28
N CYS A 49 -5.06 -8.99 8.69
CA CYS A 49 -4.04 -10.02 8.89
C CYS A 49 -3.15 -10.21 7.66
N VAL A 50 -3.69 -10.15 6.46
CA VAL A 50 -2.92 -10.38 5.23
C VAL A 50 -2.26 -9.09 4.76
N SER A 51 -3.04 -8.03 4.57
CA SER A 51 -2.55 -6.75 4.06
C SER A 51 -1.56 -6.07 5.01
N SER A 52 -1.74 -6.21 6.33
CA SER A 52 -0.85 -5.63 7.32
C SER A 52 0.59 -6.14 7.26
N LYS A 53 0.82 -7.36 6.74
CA LYS A 53 2.17 -7.93 6.58
C LYS A 53 3.02 -7.14 5.59
N HIS A 54 2.42 -6.50 4.61
CA HIS A 54 3.14 -5.68 3.64
C HIS A 54 3.75 -4.42 4.24
N VAL A 55 3.26 -3.97 5.40
CA VAL A 55 3.80 -2.80 6.10
C VAL A 55 5.30 -2.97 6.40
N GLN A 56 5.75 -4.18 6.77
CA GLN A 56 7.17 -4.43 7.02
C GLN A 56 8.00 -4.30 5.74
N VAL A 57 7.51 -4.81 4.62
CA VAL A 57 8.15 -4.68 3.29
C VAL A 57 8.24 -3.22 2.89
N MET A 58 7.14 -2.46 3.06
CA MET A 58 7.08 -1.03 2.74
C MET A 58 8.06 -0.20 3.56
N ARG A 59 8.28 -0.58 4.83
CA ARG A 59 9.17 0.14 5.75
C ARG A 59 10.64 -0.22 5.56
N ALA A 60 10.93 -1.48 5.20
CA ALA A 60 12.29 -1.99 5.10
C ALA A 60 12.92 -1.76 3.72
N LEU A 61 12.12 -1.74 2.65
CA LEU A 61 12.62 -1.65 1.29
C LEU A 61 12.31 -0.29 0.65
N PRO A 62 13.30 0.29 -0.07
CA PRO A 62 13.05 1.47 -0.89
C PRO A 62 11.87 1.27 -1.85
N PRO A 63 11.03 2.28 -2.07
CA PRO A 63 9.85 2.17 -2.94
C PRO A 63 10.16 1.68 -4.34
N ALA A 64 11.28 2.07 -4.92
CA ALA A 64 11.71 1.58 -6.24
C ALA A 64 11.84 0.05 -6.33
N LEU A 65 12.10 -0.63 -5.21
CA LEU A 65 12.21 -2.08 -5.12
C LEU A 65 10.90 -2.73 -4.66
N SER A 66 10.19 -2.10 -3.74
CA SER A 66 8.97 -2.66 -3.15
C SER A 66 7.72 -2.43 -4.00
N GLU A 67 7.58 -1.30 -4.69
CA GLU A 67 6.38 -0.96 -5.48
C GLU A 67 5.96 -2.03 -6.51
N PRO A 68 6.87 -2.61 -7.32
CA PRO A 68 6.47 -3.66 -8.27
C PRO A 68 5.89 -4.90 -7.58
N LEU A 69 6.49 -5.32 -6.46
CA LEU A 69 6.04 -6.46 -5.67
C LEU A 69 4.68 -6.19 -5.02
N LEU A 70 4.52 -4.99 -4.48
CA LEU A 70 3.30 -4.55 -3.81
C LEU A 70 2.14 -4.37 -4.78
N LYS A 71 2.41 -3.92 -6.01
CA LYS A 71 1.39 -3.88 -7.07
C LYS A 71 0.88 -5.28 -7.41
N GLU A 72 1.79 -6.23 -7.59
CA GLU A 72 1.40 -7.62 -7.86
C GLU A 72 0.55 -8.21 -6.70
N CYS A 73 0.93 -7.95 -5.44
CA CYS A 73 0.13 -8.34 -4.29
C CYS A 73 -1.24 -7.64 -4.26
N GLN A 74 -1.29 -6.35 -4.60
CA GLN A 74 -2.54 -5.60 -4.68
C GLN A 74 -3.48 -6.18 -5.73
N ASP A 75 -2.98 -6.47 -6.93
CA ASP A 75 -3.78 -7.06 -8.00
C ASP A 75 -4.34 -8.43 -7.59
N MET A 76 -3.53 -9.29 -6.98
CA MET A 76 -4.00 -10.58 -6.45
C MET A 76 -5.08 -10.40 -5.36
N THR A 77 -4.93 -9.38 -4.51
CA THR A 77 -5.93 -9.07 -3.48
C THR A 77 -7.26 -8.64 -4.11
N LEU A 78 -7.21 -7.76 -5.10
CA LEU A 78 -8.40 -7.29 -5.80
C LEU A 78 -9.09 -8.42 -6.59
N ASP A 79 -8.31 -9.26 -7.27
CA ASP A 79 -8.84 -10.46 -7.96
C ASP A 79 -9.49 -11.45 -6.96
N PHE A 80 -8.91 -11.61 -5.78
CA PHE A 80 -9.50 -12.42 -4.72
C PHE A 80 -10.81 -11.83 -4.23
N MET A 81 -10.89 -10.52 -4.02
CA MET A 81 -12.13 -9.83 -3.60
C MET A 81 -13.23 -9.95 -4.67
N GLU A 82 -12.89 -9.83 -5.95
CA GLU A 82 -13.83 -10.04 -7.05
C GLU A 82 -14.46 -11.46 -6.98
N ARG A 83 -13.65 -12.49 -6.73
CA ARG A 83 -14.13 -13.86 -6.56
C ARG A 83 -14.93 -14.04 -5.26
N LEU A 84 -14.46 -13.46 -4.16
CA LEU A 84 -15.12 -13.53 -2.85
C LEU A 84 -16.57 -13.06 -2.90
N PHE A 85 -16.82 -11.95 -3.61
CA PHE A 85 -18.15 -11.37 -3.75
C PHE A 85 -18.89 -11.85 -5.00
N ASN A 86 -18.29 -12.78 -5.77
CA ASN A 86 -18.85 -13.35 -6.98
C ASN A 86 -19.32 -12.32 -8.02
N TRP A 87 -18.63 -11.19 -8.13
CA TRP A 87 -19.03 -10.12 -9.07
C TRP A 87 -18.91 -10.54 -10.53
N THR A 88 -18.00 -11.46 -10.84
CA THR A 88 -17.79 -11.98 -12.20
C THR A 88 -19.02 -12.72 -12.76
N SER A 89 -19.96 -13.12 -11.91
CA SER A 89 -21.21 -13.75 -12.33
C SER A 89 -22.31 -12.75 -12.73
N TRP A 90 -22.08 -11.46 -12.55
CA TRP A 90 -23.05 -10.45 -12.90
C TRP A 90 -23.11 -10.22 -14.42
N ASN A 91 -24.30 -10.15 -15.00
CA ASN A 91 -24.52 -10.03 -16.44
C ASN A 91 -23.94 -8.74 -17.05
N PHE A 92 -23.69 -7.71 -16.24
CA PHE A 92 -23.12 -6.43 -16.66
C PHE A 92 -21.65 -6.26 -16.28
N TRP A 93 -20.96 -7.34 -15.89
CA TRP A 93 -19.56 -7.29 -15.49
C TRP A 93 -18.65 -7.12 -16.71
N ASP A 94 -18.33 -5.87 -17.04
CA ASP A 94 -17.38 -5.49 -18.07
C ASP A 94 -16.12 -4.80 -17.47
N ALA A 95 -15.23 -4.37 -18.35
CA ALA A 95 -13.97 -3.73 -17.93
C ALA A 95 -14.19 -2.41 -17.16
N ALA A 96 -15.26 -1.67 -17.48
CA ALA A 96 -15.56 -0.40 -16.82
C ALA A 96 -16.11 -0.64 -15.41
N HIS A 97 -17.06 -1.56 -15.27
CA HIS A 97 -17.58 -1.95 -13.95
C HIS A 97 -16.48 -2.53 -13.06
N ARG A 98 -15.59 -3.37 -13.62
CA ARG A 98 -14.44 -3.91 -12.89
C ARG A 98 -13.53 -2.79 -12.38
N LYS A 99 -13.26 -1.78 -13.20
CA LYS A 99 -12.43 -0.62 -12.82
C LYS A 99 -13.09 0.19 -11.70
N LEU A 100 -14.41 0.42 -11.79
CA LEU A 100 -15.19 1.13 -10.76
C LEU A 100 -15.16 0.39 -9.42
N VAL A 101 -15.43 -0.90 -9.44
CA VAL A 101 -15.44 -1.71 -8.23
C VAL A 101 -14.06 -1.75 -7.58
N ARG A 102 -13.00 -1.97 -8.36
CA ARG A 102 -11.61 -1.92 -7.85
C ARG A 102 -11.27 -0.57 -7.25
N TRP A 103 -11.66 0.51 -7.93
CA TRP A 103 -11.49 1.86 -7.40
C TRP A 103 -12.21 2.04 -6.05
N ASN A 104 -13.45 1.57 -5.94
CA ASN A 104 -14.23 1.63 -4.69
C ASN A 104 -13.60 0.77 -3.58
N LEU A 105 -13.10 -0.44 -3.90
CA LEU A 105 -12.40 -1.30 -2.93
C LEU A 105 -11.18 -0.60 -2.31
N GLU A 106 -10.47 0.17 -3.11
CA GLU A 106 -9.27 0.89 -2.69
C GLU A 106 -9.55 2.21 -1.96
N LEU A 107 -10.81 2.66 -1.87
CA LEU A 107 -11.15 3.84 -1.09
C LEU A 107 -11.07 3.57 0.41
N PRO A 108 -10.74 4.61 1.21
CA PRO A 108 -10.87 4.55 2.67
C PRO A 108 -12.31 4.26 3.10
N LEU A 109 -12.47 3.66 4.28
CA LEU A 109 -13.81 3.41 4.86
C LEU A 109 -14.64 4.70 5.00
N LYS A 110 -14.01 5.81 5.36
CA LYS A 110 -14.65 7.12 5.49
C LYS A 110 -15.26 7.64 4.18
N GLU A 111 -14.76 7.16 3.04
CA GLU A 111 -15.21 7.50 1.69
C GLU A 111 -16.15 6.42 1.10
N GLY A 112 -16.64 5.51 1.92
CA GLY A 112 -17.54 4.44 1.50
C GLY A 112 -16.85 3.23 0.85
N GLY A 113 -15.51 3.18 0.83
CA GLY A 113 -14.75 2.04 0.34
C GLY A 113 -14.57 0.94 1.39
N THR A 114 -13.81 -0.10 1.03
CA THR A 114 -13.50 -1.20 1.95
C THR A 114 -12.24 -0.98 2.80
N GLY A 115 -11.46 0.05 2.50
CA GLY A 115 -10.20 0.34 3.17
C GLY A 115 -9.03 -0.54 2.71
N CYS A 116 -9.15 -1.24 1.60
CA CYS A 116 -8.05 -1.94 0.94
C CYS A 116 -7.14 -0.94 0.20
N LEU A 117 -6.52 -0.02 0.96
CA LEU A 117 -5.69 1.02 0.37
C LEU A 117 -4.57 0.43 -0.50
N PRO A 118 -4.24 1.06 -1.64
CA PRO A 118 -3.20 0.58 -2.53
C PRO A 118 -1.84 0.51 -1.82
N PHE A 119 -1.24 -0.65 -1.75
CA PHE A 119 0.05 -0.86 -1.08
C PHE A 119 1.15 0.03 -1.65
N TRP A 120 1.18 0.18 -2.96
CA TRP A 120 2.17 1.02 -3.66
C TRP A 120 2.04 2.52 -3.34
N LEU A 121 0.82 2.99 -3.03
CA LEU A 121 0.58 4.40 -2.65
C LEU A 121 1.15 4.68 -1.26
N ILE A 122 0.94 3.73 -0.33
CA ILE A 122 1.38 3.86 1.06
C ILE A 122 2.89 3.63 1.19
N ALA A 123 3.49 2.83 0.30
CA ALA A 123 4.88 2.38 0.42
C ALA A 123 5.88 3.53 0.58
N LYS A 124 5.71 4.63 -0.16
CA LYS A 124 6.60 5.79 -0.08
C LYS A 124 6.55 6.46 1.30
N ALA A 125 5.34 6.69 1.80
CA ALA A 125 5.15 7.31 3.12
C ALA A 125 5.62 6.38 4.24
N ALA A 126 5.33 5.07 4.15
CA ALA A 126 5.78 4.08 5.12
C ALA A 126 7.30 3.96 5.17
N TYR A 127 7.98 3.97 4.01
CA TYR A 127 9.43 3.97 3.93
C TYR A 127 10.02 5.23 4.55
N ALA A 128 9.56 6.41 4.17
CA ALA A 128 10.02 7.66 4.76
C ALA A 128 9.80 7.68 6.27
N ALA A 129 8.60 7.33 6.74
CA ALA A 129 8.29 7.26 8.17
C ALA A 129 9.21 6.33 8.96
N SER A 130 9.65 5.21 8.36
CA SER A 130 10.55 4.26 9.02
C SER A 130 11.92 4.83 9.36
N TRP A 131 12.37 5.84 8.62
CA TRP A 131 13.63 6.55 8.89
C TRP A 131 13.50 7.52 10.05
N TYR A 132 12.35 8.16 10.21
CA TYR A 132 12.15 9.11 11.31
C TYR A 132 11.87 8.43 12.65
N GLN A 133 11.27 7.26 12.63
CA GLN A 133 10.87 6.54 13.83
C GLN A 133 12.02 6.26 14.82
N PRO A 134 13.25 5.86 14.42
CA PRO A 134 14.35 5.60 15.32
C PRO A 134 15.13 6.86 15.72
N VAL A 135 14.81 8.05 15.21
CA VAL A 135 15.61 9.29 15.42
C VAL A 135 15.77 9.60 16.90
N SER A 136 14.70 9.54 17.68
CA SER A 136 14.77 9.82 19.12
C SER A 136 15.66 8.82 19.87
N THR A 137 15.58 7.54 19.52
CA THR A 137 16.42 6.50 20.12
C THR A 137 17.90 6.69 19.76
N ILE A 138 18.17 7.05 18.49
CA ILE A 138 19.54 7.34 18.03
C ILE A 138 20.09 8.59 18.71
N ALA A 139 19.29 9.63 18.85
CA ALA A 139 19.65 10.87 19.52
C ALA A 139 20.05 10.60 20.97
N GLN A 140 19.24 9.85 21.72
CA GLN A 140 19.55 9.45 23.09
C GLN A 140 20.84 8.63 23.18
N ALA A 141 21.00 7.62 22.33
CA ALA A 141 22.18 6.75 22.33
C ALA A 141 23.47 7.48 21.94
N SER A 142 23.38 8.56 21.17
CA SER A 142 24.52 9.34 20.67
C SER A 142 24.80 10.61 21.48
N ALA A 143 24.02 10.90 22.52
CA ALA A 143 24.03 12.17 23.26
C ALA A 143 23.89 13.41 22.34
N LEU A 144 23.06 13.27 21.29
CA LEU A 144 22.71 14.32 20.35
C LEU A 144 21.24 14.70 20.49
N THR A 145 20.87 15.86 19.98
CA THR A 145 19.46 16.20 19.75
C THR A 145 18.93 15.50 18.48
N GLU A 146 17.62 15.33 18.39
CA GLU A 146 16.99 14.77 17.18
C GLU A 146 17.33 15.60 15.93
N LEU A 147 17.35 16.92 16.08
CA LEU A 147 17.73 17.83 14.99
C LEU A 147 19.17 17.61 14.52
N GLU A 148 20.11 17.42 15.43
CA GLU A 148 21.50 17.13 15.07
C GLU A 148 21.66 15.79 14.34
N VAL A 149 20.89 14.77 14.73
CA VAL A 149 20.86 13.49 14.00
C VAL A 149 20.36 13.70 12.57
N LEU A 150 19.26 14.42 12.39
CA LEU A 150 18.69 14.70 11.07
C LEU A 150 19.62 15.57 10.22
N GLN A 151 20.29 16.56 10.79
CA GLN A 151 21.29 17.38 10.12
C GLN A 151 22.47 16.51 9.61
N LYS A 152 23.02 15.64 10.47
CA LYS A 152 24.07 14.70 10.07
C LYS A 152 23.65 13.78 8.93
N TRP A 153 22.40 13.29 8.95
CA TRP A 153 21.87 12.53 7.83
C TRP A 153 21.75 13.38 6.57
N ASN A 154 21.29 14.61 6.73
CA ASN A 154 21.13 15.55 5.62
C ASN A 154 22.46 15.86 4.92
N GLU A 155 23.54 15.94 5.66
CA GLU A 155 24.91 16.14 5.17
C GLU A 155 25.54 14.87 4.57
N SER A 156 24.91 13.70 4.81
CA SER A 156 25.45 12.39 4.41
C SER A 156 24.99 11.97 2.99
N ASP A 157 24.98 12.88 2.03
CA ASP A 157 24.53 12.64 0.64
C ASP A 157 25.32 11.53 -0.09
N LYS A 158 26.49 11.15 0.42
CA LYS A 158 27.29 10.04 -0.14
C LYS A 158 26.71 8.66 0.20
N LEU A 159 25.84 8.56 1.21
CA LEU A 159 25.23 7.29 1.59
C LEU A 159 24.06 6.96 0.64
N PRO A 160 24.10 5.82 -0.08
CA PRO A 160 23.07 5.45 -1.03
C PRO A 160 21.66 5.39 -0.40
N SER A 161 21.58 4.98 0.86
CA SER A 161 20.32 4.89 1.60
C SER A 161 19.71 6.27 1.90
N VAL A 162 20.54 7.26 2.25
CA VAL A 162 20.08 8.65 2.46
C VAL A 162 19.62 9.26 1.15
N LYS A 163 20.35 9.01 0.05
CA LYS A 163 19.94 9.45 -1.29
C LYS A 163 18.57 8.88 -1.67
N LEU A 164 18.35 7.58 -1.44
CA LEU A 164 17.05 6.93 -1.69
C LEU A 164 15.93 7.52 -0.84
N LEU A 165 16.21 7.86 0.42
CA LEU A 165 15.26 8.57 1.26
C LEU A 165 14.91 9.95 0.68
N LYS A 166 15.90 10.78 0.36
CA LYS A 166 15.70 12.10 -0.25
C LYS A 166 14.93 12.02 -1.58
N ASP A 167 15.23 11.04 -2.43
CA ASP A 167 14.49 10.80 -3.66
C ASP A 167 13.02 10.38 -3.39
N THR A 168 12.79 9.62 -2.33
CA THR A 168 11.43 9.24 -1.90
C THR A 168 10.66 10.46 -1.42
N LEU A 169 11.28 11.34 -0.63
CA LEU A 169 10.66 12.58 -0.16
C LEU A 169 10.26 13.49 -1.32
N LYS A 170 11.15 13.68 -2.30
CA LYS A 170 10.83 14.45 -3.52
C LYS A 170 9.63 13.88 -4.27
N LYS A 171 9.53 12.54 -4.38
CA LYS A 171 8.37 11.87 -5.01
C LYS A 171 7.07 12.02 -4.22
N LEU A 172 7.16 12.33 -2.93
CA LEU A 172 6.01 12.67 -2.08
C LEU A 172 5.66 14.17 -2.14
N GLY A 173 6.42 14.97 -2.89
CA GLY A 173 6.22 16.43 -2.98
C GLY A 173 6.86 17.21 -1.84
N HIS A 174 7.72 16.56 -1.05
CA HIS A 174 8.46 17.21 0.02
C HIS A 174 9.78 17.79 -0.46
N ASP A 175 10.26 18.79 0.26
CA ASP A 175 11.66 19.19 0.17
C ASP A 175 12.55 18.01 0.58
N SER A 176 13.74 17.93 -0.02
CA SER A 176 14.73 16.91 0.33
C SER A 176 15.43 17.17 1.66
N ASP A 177 15.03 18.21 2.38
CA ASP A 177 15.53 18.53 3.71
C ASP A 177 14.93 17.57 4.74
N LEU A 178 15.78 16.73 5.33
CA LEU A 178 15.40 15.74 6.34
C LEU A 178 15.01 16.38 7.69
N THR A 179 15.25 17.66 7.88
CA THR A 179 14.88 18.37 9.12
C THR A 179 13.40 18.79 9.17
N SER A 180 12.65 18.56 8.08
CA SER A 180 11.22 18.84 8.03
C SER A 180 10.42 17.95 9.01
N PRO A 181 9.39 18.49 9.69
CA PRO A 181 8.62 17.74 10.68
C PRO A 181 7.92 16.51 10.10
N TYR A 182 7.93 15.42 10.86
CA TYR A 182 7.29 14.14 10.50
C TYR A 182 5.77 14.26 10.22
N GLU A 183 5.08 15.15 10.95
CA GLU A 183 3.64 15.37 10.80
C GLU A 183 3.22 15.75 9.37
N LYS A 184 4.15 16.38 8.64
CA LYS A 184 3.90 16.76 7.24
C LYS A 184 3.70 15.56 6.31
N PHE A 185 4.35 14.42 6.58
CA PHE A 185 4.16 13.20 5.78
C PHE A 185 2.77 12.61 5.92
N HIS A 186 2.19 12.69 7.11
CA HIS A 186 0.85 12.18 7.36
C HIS A 186 -0.18 13.01 6.59
N ALA A 187 -0.05 14.33 6.62
CA ALA A 187 -0.93 15.24 5.88
C ALA A 187 -0.83 15.01 4.36
N ASP A 188 0.37 14.79 3.83
CA ASP A 188 0.54 14.57 2.39
C ASP A 188 0.02 13.20 1.94
N LEU A 189 0.14 12.17 2.75
CA LEU A 189 -0.49 10.88 2.47
C LEU A 189 -2.02 11.02 2.44
N GLU A 190 -2.60 11.73 3.40
CA GLU A 190 -4.04 12.01 3.41
C GLU A 190 -4.47 12.80 2.17
N ASN A 191 -3.70 13.83 1.77
CA ASN A 191 -3.96 14.59 0.57
C ASN A 191 -3.88 13.74 -0.71
N GLN A 192 -2.93 12.79 -0.80
CA GLN A 192 -2.83 11.87 -1.94
C GLN A 192 -4.02 10.91 -1.98
N ILE A 193 -4.44 10.38 -0.85
CA ILE A 193 -5.63 9.53 -0.75
C ILE A 193 -6.87 10.34 -1.14
N GLN A 194 -7.01 11.55 -0.63
CA GLN A 194 -8.13 12.45 -0.96
C GLN A 194 -8.14 12.80 -2.46
N SER A 195 -6.99 13.07 -3.04
CA SER A 195 -6.87 13.32 -4.49
C SER A 195 -7.26 12.08 -5.32
N LYS A 196 -6.99 10.87 -4.82
CA LYS A 196 -7.47 9.64 -5.46
C LYS A 196 -8.98 9.50 -5.34
N CYS A 197 -9.57 9.84 -4.18
CA CYS A 197 -11.01 9.77 -3.94
C CYS A 197 -11.80 10.77 -4.80
N SER A 198 -11.23 11.97 -5.02
CA SER A 198 -11.88 13.03 -5.80
C SER A 198 -11.82 12.81 -7.31
N LYS A 199 -10.92 11.95 -7.79
CA LYS A 199 -10.79 11.62 -9.21
C LYS A 199 -11.51 10.32 -9.52
N LEU A 200 -12.83 10.41 -9.72
CA LEU A 200 -13.55 9.33 -10.40
C LEU A 200 -12.81 9.03 -11.71
N PRO A 201 -12.50 7.77 -12.04
CA PRO A 201 -11.88 7.45 -13.30
C PRO A 201 -12.68 8.07 -14.44
N SER A 202 -12.03 8.89 -15.28
CA SER A 202 -12.69 9.71 -16.32
C SER A 202 -13.53 8.90 -17.31
N ASP A 203 -13.25 7.60 -17.40
CA ASP A 203 -13.95 6.66 -18.28
C ASP A 203 -15.31 6.20 -17.72
N LEU A 204 -15.65 6.59 -16.48
CA LEU A 204 -16.92 6.21 -15.82
C LEU A 204 -18.05 7.21 -16.06
N GLY A 205 -17.75 8.41 -16.56
CA GLY A 205 -18.76 9.41 -16.90
C GLY A 205 -19.76 8.98 -17.97
N ASP A 206 -19.46 7.89 -18.70
CA ASP A 206 -20.35 7.31 -19.70
C ASP A 206 -21.28 6.20 -19.18
N ILE A 207 -21.01 5.67 -17.99
CA ILE A 207 -21.83 4.60 -17.39
C ILE A 207 -23.10 5.19 -16.77
N GLU A 208 -22.99 6.31 -16.06
CA GLU A 208 -24.16 6.99 -15.43
C GLU A 208 -25.17 7.53 -16.47
N ARG A 209 -24.75 7.74 -17.72
CA ARG A 209 -25.63 8.24 -18.79
C ARG A 209 -26.42 7.14 -19.51
N LYS A 210 -26.09 5.87 -19.34
CA LYS A 210 -26.77 4.76 -20.03
C LYS A 210 -27.89 4.13 -19.20
N ASP A 211 -27.86 4.33 -17.88
CA ASP A 211 -28.85 3.75 -16.94
C ASP A 211 -29.84 4.79 -16.39
N ALA A 212 -29.85 6.01 -16.94
CA ALA A 212 -30.83 7.07 -16.67
C ALA A 212 -31.81 7.24 -17.84
#